data_ac08e670ea37df94ae14fe6a5f1171c8
#
_entry.id   ac08e670ea37df94ae14fe6a5f1171c8
#
_cell.length_a   1.000
_cell.length_b   1.000
_cell.length_c   1.000
_cell.angle_alpha   90.00
_cell.angle_beta   90.00
_cell.angle_gamma   90.00
#
_symmetry.space_group_name_H-M   'P 1'
#
loop_
_entity.id
_entity.type
_entity.pdbx_description
1 polymer ?
#
loop_
_entity_poly.entity_id
_entity_poly.type
_entity_poly.pdbx_seq_one_letter_code
_entity_poly.pdbx_strand_id
1 'polypeptide(L)'
;SLQRFPSASNTPGRRKLRLAVTPTFARSVLMPRLKNFLDAYPEIDITLQVSIPLLDVVAEDADLTVRFGTGRYSDVEHVCLAKDDVTPLASPAWLRENGPFASVEDLQGVALLRSPLEPWRTWFAAHDLDWPEPTDGSSFNDIGLMCDAAAQGLGVGLIRTKLGAPWLENGQLVRLFERSVPSPHAHYLCWRTGAMERWECAAFADWLKKALA
;
A
#
# COMPACT_ATOMS: atom_id res chain seq x y z
N SER A 1 -14.82 10.92 -20.53
CA SER A 1 -14.78 12.34 -20.16
C SER A 1 -15.00 12.47 -18.68
N LEU A 2 -13.97 12.97 -17.97
CA LEU A 2 -14.08 13.28 -16.54
C LEU A 2 -15.11 14.39 -16.36
N GLN A 3 -16.22 14.09 -15.69
CA GLN A 3 -17.14 15.13 -15.25
C GLN A 3 -16.42 15.98 -14.21
N ARG A 4 -16.21 17.26 -14.52
CA ARG A 4 -15.68 18.22 -13.57
C ARG A 4 -16.77 18.55 -12.55
N PHE A 5 -16.42 18.49 -11.28
CA PHE A 5 -17.30 18.98 -10.22
C PHE A 5 -17.37 20.51 -10.30
N PRO A 6 -18.56 21.10 -10.19
CA PRO A 6 -18.68 22.56 -10.22
C PRO A 6 -18.02 23.18 -9.00
N SER A 7 -17.30 24.26 -9.22
CA SER A 7 -16.73 25.07 -8.14
C SER A 7 -17.86 25.75 -7.36
N ALA A 8 -17.92 25.51 -6.07
CA ALA A 8 -18.97 26.05 -5.20
C ALA A 8 -18.69 27.50 -4.74
N SER A 9 -17.63 28.18 -5.20
CA SER A 9 -17.34 29.53 -4.77
C SER A 9 -16.83 30.43 -5.91
N ASN A 10 -17.39 31.62 -5.99
CA ASN A 10 -16.97 32.73 -6.85
C ASN A 10 -15.67 33.41 -6.36
N THR A 11 -14.86 32.78 -5.49
CA THR A 11 -13.62 33.39 -5.01
C THR A 11 -12.49 32.98 -5.95
N PRO A 12 -11.75 33.92 -6.53
CA PRO A 12 -10.55 33.62 -7.29
C PRO A 12 -9.48 33.17 -6.31
N GLY A 13 -9.47 31.90 -5.95
CA GLY A 13 -8.53 31.34 -5.01
C GLY A 13 -8.32 29.86 -5.29
N ARG A 14 -7.08 29.41 -5.10
CA ARG A 14 -6.73 28.00 -5.18
C ARG A 14 -7.37 27.25 -4.02
N ARG A 15 -7.79 26.02 -4.29
CA ARG A 15 -8.33 25.11 -3.26
C ARG A 15 -7.20 24.25 -2.73
N LYS A 16 -7.15 24.08 -1.43
CA LYS A 16 -6.16 23.24 -0.75
C LYS A 16 -6.80 21.90 -0.38
N LEU A 17 -6.12 20.82 -0.74
CA LEU A 17 -6.49 19.45 -0.37
C LEU A 17 -5.33 18.82 0.38
N ARG A 18 -5.57 18.41 1.64
CA ARG A 18 -4.57 17.76 2.48
C ARG A 18 -4.82 16.26 2.50
N LEU A 19 -3.83 15.50 2.05
CA LEU A 19 -3.86 14.04 2.01
C LEU A 19 -2.83 13.47 2.96
N ALA A 20 -3.24 12.51 3.78
CA ALA A 20 -2.33 11.64 4.51
C ALA A 20 -2.29 10.28 3.83
N VAL A 21 -1.10 9.81 3.52
CA VAL A 21 -0.89 8.56 2.78
C VAL A 21 0.29 7.79 3.37
N THR A 22 0.30 6.48 3.14
CA THR A 22 1.47 5.65 3.45
C THR A 22 2.59 5.91 2.42
N PRO A 23 3.88 5.75 2.81
CA PRO A 23 5.00 6.10 1.94
C PRO A 23 4.99 5.38 0.60
N THR A 24 4.81 4.08 0.60
CA THR A 24 4.91 3.27 -0.63
C THR A 24 3.68 3.45 -1.51
N PHE A 25 2.49 3.61 -0.94
CA PHE A 25 1.31 3.96 -1.71
C PHE A 25 1.51 5.31 -2.42
N ALA A 26 2.05 6.30 -1.71
CA ALA A 26 2.36 7.60 -2.29
C ALA A 26 3.31 7.48 -3.50
N ARG A 27 4.42 6.76 -3.34
CA ARG A 27 5.45 6.65 -4.39
C ARG A 27 5.03 5.79 -5.56
N SER A 28 4.50 4.60 -5.28
CA SER A 28 4.30 3.56 -6.30
C SER A 28 2.92 3.64 -6.95
N VAL A 29 1.93 4.17 -6.26
CA VAL A 29 0.54 4.19 -6.73
C VAL A 29 0.09 5.61 -7.08
N LEU A 30 0.26 6.55 -6.15
CA LEU A 30 -0.27 7.90 -6.32
C LEU A 30 0.58 8.75 -7.28
N MET A 31 1.89 8.84 -7.05
CA MET A 31 2.76 9.72 -7.84
C MET A 31 2.71 9.46 -9.35
N PRO A 32 2.72 8.22 -9.84
CA PRO A 32 2.64 7.96 -11.28
C PRO A 32 1.36 8.48 -11.94
N ARG A 33 0.32 8.74 -11.15
CA ARG A 33 -1.03 9.10 -11.61
C ARG A 33 -1.41 10.55 -11.30
N LEU A 34 -0.73 11.19 -10.34
CA LEU A 34 -1.16 12.45 -9.75
C LEU A 34 -1.20 13.61 -10.77
N LYS A 35 -0.29 13.59 -11.74
CA LYS A 35 -0.27 14.60 -12.79
C LYS A 35 -1.61 14.66 -13.53
N ASN A 36 -2.23 13.53 -13.81
CA ASN A 36 -3.53 13.49 -14.48
C ASN A 36 -4.63 14.20 -13.68
N PHE A 37 -4.62 14.04 -12.36
CA PHE A 37 -5.55 14.75 -11.50
C PHE A 37 -5.30 16.25 -11.48
N LEU A 38 -4.06 16.68 -11.32
CA LEU A 38 -3.70 18.09 -11.24
C LEU A 38 -3.90 18.81 -12.57
N ASP A 39 -3.71 18.14 -13.70
CA ASP A 39 -4.01 18.68 -15.02
C ASP A 39 -5.53 18.87 -15.22
N ALA A 40 -6.34 17.98 -14.66
CA ALA A 40 -7.80 18.09 -14.74
C ALA A 40 -8.38 19.16 -13.78
N TYR A 41 -7.70 19.40 -12.66
CA TYR A 41 -8.12 20.35 -11.62
C TYR A 41 -6.97 21.29 -11.24
N PRO A 42 -6.56 22.22 -12.14
CA PRO A 42 -5.40 23.09 -11.92
C PRO A 42 -5.58 24.06 -10.76
N GLU A 43 -6.82 24.28 -10.31
CA GLU A 43 -7.14 25.13 -9.15
C GLU A 43 -6.89 24.43 -7.80
N ILE A 44 -6.60 23.13 -7.78
CA ILE A 44 -6.34 22.37 -6.55
C ILE A 44 -4.84 22.28 -6.29
N ASP A 45 -4.43 22.71 -5.10
CA ASP A 45 -3.12 22.42 -4.55
C ASP A 45 -3.21 21.27 -3.57
N ILE A 46 -2.38 20.24 -3.76
CA ILE A 46 -2.31 19.09 -2.86
C ILE A 46 -1.14 19.28 -1.91
N THR A 47 -1.42 19.16 -0.61
CA THR A 47 -0.41 18.93 0.42
C THR A 47 -0.43 17.45 0.76
N LEU A 48 0.68 16.78 0.50
CA LEU A 48 0.83 15.35 0.74
C LEU A 48 1.62 15.14 2.03
N GLN A 49 0.99 14.55 3.01
CA GLN A 49 1.61 14.17 4.27
C GLN A 49 1.82 12.66 4.26
N VAL A 50 3.08 12.26 4.39
CA VAL A 50 3.42 10.86 4.51
C VAL A 50 3.38 10.49 5.98
N SER A 51 2.57 9.50 6.31
CA SER A 51 2.50 8.94 7.65
C SER A 51 2.67 7.43 7.58
N ILE A 52 3.43 6.87 8.52
CA ILE A 52 3.51 5.43 8.71
C ILE A 52 2.43 5.09 9.70
N PRO A 53 1.29 4.52 9.29
CA PRO A 53 0.26 4.18 10.24
C PRO A 53 0.69 2.96 11.04
N LEU A 54 0.52 3.06 12.32
CA LEU A 54 0.03 1.91 13.05
C LEU A 54 -1.35 1.63 12.44
N LEU A 55 -1.64 0.37 12.16
CA LEU A 55 -2.94 -0.03 11.63
C LEU A 55 -4.04 0.78 12.36
N ASP A 56 -4.83 1.53 11.60
CA ASP A 56 -6.00 2.28 12.07
C ASP A 56 -5.77 3.64 12.80
N VAL A 57 -4.60 4.26 12.71
CA VAL A 57 -4.38 5.63 13.23
C VAL A 57 -4.66 6.69 12.17
N VAL A 58 -5.51 7.66 12.51
CA VAL A 58 -5.88 8.79 11.65
C VAL A 58 -4.85 9.91 11.76
N ALA A 59 -4.42 10.49 10.63
CA ALA A 59 -3.73 11.77 10.64
C ALA A 59 -4.76 12.88 10.93
N GLU A 60 -4.62 13.56 12.07
CA GLU A 60 -5.65 14.47 12.61
C GLU A 60 -6.00 15.66 11.71
N ASP A 61 -5.06 16.13 10.88
CA ASP A 61 -5.22 17.34 10.06
C ASP A 61 -5.47 17.07 8.58
N ALA A 62 -5.63 15.83 8.16
CA ALA A 62 -5.87 15.50 6.77
C ALA A 62 -7.34 15.59 6.40
N ASP A 63 -7.62 16.10 5.20
CA ASP A 63 -8.98 16.08 4.63
C ASP A 63 -9.37 14.66 4.22
N LEU A 64 -8.42 13.94 3.62
CA LEU A 64 -8.55 12.55 3.21
C LEU A 64 -7.32 11.78 3.68
N THR A 65 -7.52 10.51 4.03
CA THR A 65 -6.45 9.62 4.47
C THR A 65 -6.50 8.32 3.69
N VAL A 66 -5.37 7.85 3.20
CA VAL A 66 -5.23 6.48 2.72
C VAL A 66 -4.71 5.63 3.87
N ARG A 67 -5.55 4.70 4.33
CA ARG A 67 -5.21 3.73 5.38
C ARG A 67 -4.98 2.36 4.78
N PHE A 68 -4.07 1.64 5.37
CA PHE A 68 -3.90 0.22 5.13
C PHE A 68 -4.40 -0.57 6.34
N GLY A 69 -5.36 -1.47 6.15
CA GLY A 69 -5.98 -2.19 7.26
C GLY A 69 -7.09 -3.13 6.83
N THR A 70 -7.95 -3.47 7.78
CA THR A 70 -9.02 -4.46 7.61
C THR A 70 -10.32 -3.90 7.03
N GLY A 71 -10.47 -2.59 6.98
CA GLY A 71 -11.71 -1.93 6.56
C GLY A 71 -12.77 -1.85 7.67
N ARG A 72 -12.39 -2.10 8.92
CA ARG A 72 -13.30 -2.03 10.08
C ARG A 72 -13.13 -0.70 10.80
N TYR A 73 -13.60 0.38 10.16
CA TYR A 73 -13.51 1.73 10.69
C TYR A 73 -14.88 2.21 11.12
N SER A 74 -15.02 2.57 12.42
CA SER A 74 -16.28 3.08 12.99
C SER A 74 -16.29 4.60 13.14
N ASP A 75 -15.11 5.24 13.07
CA ASP A 75 -14.90 6.66 13.31
C ASP A 75 -14.87 7.51 12.04
N VAL A 76 -14.80 6.88 10.87
CA VAL A 76 -14.71 7.53 9.57
C VAL A 76 -15.54 6.78 8.53
N GLU A 77 -15.95 7.52 7.49
CA GLU A 77 -16.44 6.92 6.26
C GLU A 77 -15.26 6.41 5.43
N HIS A 78 -15.45 5.36 4.65
CA HIS A 78 -14.36 4.76 3.89
C HIS A 78 -14.85 4.04 2.64
N VAL A 79 -13.92 3.86 1.71
CA VAL A 79 -14.10 3.04 0.52
C VAL A 79 -12.82 2.25 0.25
N CYS A 80 -12.97 1.00 -0.14
CA CYS A 80 -11.82 0.19 -0.54
C CYS A 80 -11.27 0.71 -1.88
N LEU A 81 -9.97 1.03 -1.88
CA LEU A 81 -9.27 1.49 -3.09
C LEU A 81 -8.66 0.34 -3.87
N ALA A 82 -7.96 -0.55 -3.17
CA ALA A 82 -7.22 -1.62 -3.80
C ALA A 82 -7.02 -2.78 -2.84
N LYS A 83 -7.29 -3.98 -3.35
CA LYS A 83 -6.89 -5.24 -2.73
C LYS A 83 -5.60 -5.72 -3.39
N ASP A 84 -4.84 -6.51 -2.67
CA ASP A 84 -3.57 -7.04 -3.16
C ASP A 84 -3.36 -8.47 -2.67
N ASP A 85 -2.54 -9.20 -3.41
CA ASP A 85 -2.07 -10.51 -3.02
C ASP A 85 -0.63 -10.41 -2.50
N VAL A 86 -0.25 -11.32 -1.64
CA VAL A 86 1.09 -11.42 -1.09
C VAL A 86 1.79 -12.69 -1.55
N THR A 87 3.11 -12.59 -1.69
CA THR A 87 3.97 -13.71 -2.00
C THR A 87 5.39 -13.47 -1.47
N PRO A 88 6.15 -14.51 -1.14
CA PRO A 88 7.54 -14.36 -0.75
C PRO A 88 8.41 -13.87 -1.91
N LEU A 89 9.15 -12.79 -1.66
CA LEU A 89 10.11 -12.20 -2.60
C LEU A 89 11.50 -12.13 -1.96
N ALA A 90 12.52 -12.26 -2.79
CA ALA A 90 13.92 -12.08 -2.41
C ALA A 90 14.71 -11.53 -3.58
N SER A 91 15.97 -11.08 -3.32
CA SER A 91 16.86 -10.71 -4.41
C SER A 91 17.30 -11.92 -5.22
N PRO A 92 17.60 -11.77 -6.52
CA PRO A 92 18.15 -12.86 -7.32
C PRO A 92 19.43 -13.47 -6.73
N ALA A 93 20.33 -12.63 -6.21
CA ALA A 93 21.57 -13.09 -5.59
C ALA A 93 21.32 -13.93 -4.34
N TRP A 94 20.40 -13.48 -3.47
CA TRP A 94 20.03 -14.23 -2.29
C TRP A 94 19.43 -15.60 -2.66
N LEU A 95 18.56 -15.64 -3.68
CA LEU A 95 17.97 -16.90 -4.15
C LEU A 95 19.02 -17.86 -4.73
N ARG A 96 20.01 -17.36 -5.45
CA ARG A 96 21.12 -18.21 -5.94
C ARG A 96 21.92 -18.83 -4.80
N GLU A 97 22.12 -18.11 -3.71
CA GLU A 97 22.90 -18.59 -2.56
C GLU A 97 22.10 -19.54 -1.64
N ASN A 98 20.78 -19.35 -1.54
CA ASN A 98 19.94 -20.03 -0.54
C ASN A 98 18.89 -20.97 -1.14
N GLY A 99 18.67 -20.90 -2.42
CA GLY A 99 17.70 -21.74 -3.13
C GLY A 99 18.34 -22.97 -3.80
N PRO A 100 17.58 -23.65 -4.65
CA PRO A 100 16.21 -23.33 -5.04
C PRO A 100 15.17 -23.67 -3.97
N PHE A 101 13.94 -23.11 -4.13
CA PHE A 101 12.79 -23.42 -3.29
C PHE A 101 11.80 -24.25 -4.10
N ALA A 102 11.69 -25.52 -3.80
CA ALA A 102 10.80 -26.45 -4.50
C ALA A 102 9.38 -26.43 -3.89
N SER A 103 9.29 -26.23 -2.59
CA SER A 103 8.02 -26.18 -1.86
C SER A 103 8.05 -25.11 -0.77
N VAL A 104 6.87 -24.79 -0.25
CA VAL A 104 6.73 -23.75 0.81
C VAL A 104 7.43 -24.17 2.10
N GLU A 105 7.53 -25.46 2.37
CA GLU A 105 8.24 -26.02 3.53
C GLU A 105 9.74 -25.67 3.52
N ASP A 106 10.31 -25.39 2.36
CA ASP A 106 11.72 -24.96 2.24
C ASP A 106 11.98 -23.59 2.90
N LEU A 107 10.95 -22.85 3.26
CA LEU A 107 11.06 -21.62 4.05
C LEU A 107 11.43 -21.87 5.52
N GLN A 108 11.39 -23.12 5.99
CA GLN A 108 11.77 -23.43 7.36
C GLN A 108 13.26 -23.14 7.59
N GLY A 109 13.56 -22.36 8.64
CA GLY A 109 14.93 -21.99 8.98
C GLY A 109 15.55 -20.89 8.11
N VAL A 110 14.79 -20.31 7.19
CA VAL A 110 15.22 -19.23 6.31
C VAL A 110 15.12 -17.87 7.02
N ALA A 111 15.98 -16.93 6.65
CA ALA A 111 15.90 -15.56 7.15
C ALA A 111 14.65 -14.86 6.59
N LEU A 112 13.60 -14.81 7.39
CA LEU A 112 12.35 -14.15 7.06
C LEU A 112 12.35 -12.71 7.60
N LEU A 113 12.08 -11.76 6.71
CA LEU A 113 11.87 -10.37 7.09
C LEU A 113 10.43 -10.22 7.58
N ARG A 114 10.24 -9.42 8.64
CA ARG A 114 8.95 -9.33 9.32
C ARG A 114 8.33 -7.94 9.19
N SER A 115 7.01 -7.89 9.17
CA SER A 115 6.24 -6.65 9.25
C SER A 115 4.97 -6.88 10.06
N PRO A 116 4.63 -5.99 11.01
CA PRO A 116 3.34 -6.05 11.69
C PRO A 116 2.18 -5.81 10.72
N LEU A 117 2.45 -5.21 9.56
CA LEU A 117 1.44 -4.91 8.54
C LEU A 117 1.11 -6.11 7.65
N GLU A 118 1.99 -7.12 7.60
CA GLU A 118 1.80 -8.30 6.75
C GLU A 118 2.36 -9.54 7.44
N PRO A 119 1.58 -10.19 8.32
CA PRO A 119 2.02 -11.38 9.04
C PRO A 119 2.29 -12.58 8.11
N TRP A 120 3.36 -13.31 8.38
CA TRP A 120 3.70 -14.53 7.66
C TRP A 120 2.66 -15.65 7.84
N ARG A 121 1.91 -15.64 8.94
CA ARG A 121 0.86 -16.65 9.19
C ARG A 121 -0.18 -16.67 8.09
N THR A 122 -0.46 -15.54 7.44
CA THR A 122 -1.35 -15.49 6.28
C THR A 122 -0.87 -16.42 5.16
N TRP A 123 0.42 -16.40 4.87
CA TRP A 123 1.04 -17.29 3.89
C TRP A 123 1.06 -18.74 4.36
N PHE A 124 1.49 -18.99 5.59
CA PHE A 124 1.57 -20.32 6.14
C PHE A 124 0.18 -21.00 6.18
N ALA A 125 -0.82 -20.31 6.69
CA ALA A 125 -2.18 -20.84 6.77
C ALA A 125 -2.77 -21.17 5.40
N ALA A 126 -2.50 -20.35 4.39
CA ALA A 126 -2.95 -20.61 3.02
C ALA A 126 -2.32 -21.87 2.40
N HIS A 127 -1.22 -22.35 2.96
CA HIS A 127 -0.51 -23.56 2.53
C HIS A 127 -0.66 -24.72 3.53
N ASP A 128 -1.65 -24.65 4.41
CA ASP A 128 -1.95 -25.66 5.43
C ASP A 128 -0.78 -25.94 6.39
N LEU A 129 0.05 -24.90 6.63
CA LEU A 129 1.16 -24.95 7.58
C LEU A 129 0.75 -24.30 8.90
N ASP A 130 0.80 -25.07 9.98
CA ASP A 130 0.55 -24.57 11.34
C ASP A 130 1.84 -24.07 11.99
N TRP A 131 2.56 -23.22 11.26
CA TRP A 131 3.75 -22.57 11.76
C TRP A 131 3.39 -21.29 12.50
N PRO A 132 4.05 -21.01 13.64
CA PRO A 132 3.83 -19.75 14.34
C PRO A 132 4.36 -18.56 13.55
N GLU A 133 3.84 -17.37 13.87
CA GLU A 133 4.43 -16.13 13.36
C GLU A 133 5.90 -16.05 13.78
N PRO A 134 6.84 -15.77 12.85
CA PRO A 134 8.24 -15.61 13.19
C PRO A 134 8.45 -14.50 14.23
N THR A 135 9.26 -14.79 15.25
CA THR A 135 9.61 -13.85 16.31
C THR A 135 11.02 -13.27 16.15
N ASP A 136 11.86 -13.96 15.37
CA ASP A 136 13.22 -13.56 15.07
C ASP A 136 13.33 -12.91 13.69
N GLY A 137 14.36 -12.14 13.47
CA GLY A 137 14.64 -11.45 12.21
C GLY A 137 14.27 -9.98 12.24
N SER A 138 14.77 -9.26 11.26
CA SER A 138 14.52 -7.81 11.13
C SER A 138 13.06 -7.53 10.82
N SER A 139 12.53 -6.43 11.37
CA SER A 139 11.15 -6.02 11.23
C SER A 139 11.04 -4.62 10.65
N PHE A 140 10.06 -4.41 9.76
CA PHE A 140 9.83 -3.15 9.06
C PHE A 140 8.35 -2.80 9.11
N ASN A 141 8.03 -1.55 9.40
CA ASN A 141 6.66 -1.05 9.39
C ASN A 141 6.30 -0.29 8.10
N ASP A 142 7.16 -0.35 7.10
CA ASP A 142 6.92 0.20 5.77
C ASP A 142 7.28 -0.84 4.71
N ILE A 143 6.36 -1.06 3.77
CA ILE A 143 6.53 -2.06 2.70
C ILE A 143 7.69 -1.71 1.75
N GLY A 144 7.93 -0.43 1.49
CA GLY A 144 9.04 0.00 0.65
C GLY A 144 10.40 -0.32 1.27
N LEU A 145 10.55 -0.11 2.58
CA LEU A 145 11.76 -0.51 3.31
C LEU A 145 11.93 -2.02 3.32
N MET A 146 10.83 -2.78 3.45
CA MET A 146 10.86 -4.24 3.33
C MET A 146 11.38 -4.67 1.97
N CYS A 147 10.87 -4.07 0.90
CA CYS A 147 11.33 -4.34 -0.47
C CYS A 147 12.81 -4.02 -0.65
N ASP A 148 13.25 -2.87 -0.15
CA ASP A 148 14.66 -2.47 -0.23
C ASP A 148 15.57 -3.42 0.57
N ALA A 149 15.14 -3.81 1.76
CA ALA A 149 15.88 -4.78 2.59
C ALA A 149 16.02 -6.13 1.88
N ALA A 150 14.95 -6.65 1.31
CA ALA A 150 14.99 -7.88 0.52
C ALA A 150 15.88 -7.74 -0.72
N ALA A 151 15.81 -6.61 -1.41
CA ALA A 151 16.65 -6.31 -2.58
C ALA A 151 18.14 -6.25 -2.23
N GLN A 152 18.48 -5.81 -1.01
CA GLN A 152 19.86 -5.82 -0.48
C GLN A 152 20.32 -7.20 0.02
N GLY A 153 19.47 -8.21 -0.07
CA GLY A 153 19.84 -9.58 0.32
C GLY A 153 19.71 -9.88 1.80
N LEU A 154 18.91 -9.10 2.56
CA LEU A 154 18.74 -9.35 3.98
C LEU A 154 17.91 -10.61 4.28
N GLY A 155 17.13 -11.07 3.33
CA GLY A 155 16.28 -12.25 3.48
C GLY A 155 15.06 -12.20 2.57
N VAL A 156 14.04 -12.98 2.94
CA VAL A 156 12.78 -13.10 2.21
C VAL A 156 11.73 -12.23 2.87
N GLY A 157 11.08 -11.37 2.09
CA GLY A 157 9.94 -10.58 2.53
C GLY A 157 8.62 -11.14 1.99
N LEU A 158 7.57 -11.13 2.80
CA LEU A 158 6.21 -11.36 2.34
C LEU A 158 5.65 -10.04 1.84
N ILE A 159 5.52 -9.90 0.53
CA ILE A 159 5.32 -8.61 -0.12
C ILE A 159 4.08 -8.62 -0.99
N ARG A 160 3.33 -7.53 -0.93
CA ARG A 160 2.16 -7.30 -1.80
C ARG A 160 2.63 -7.07 -3.23
N THR A 161 2.08 -7.82 -4.17
CA THR A 161 2.59 -7.88 -5.55
C THR A 161 2.37 -6.59 -6.33
N LYS A 162 1.27 -5.88 -6.08
CA LYS A 162 1.00 -4.59 -6.74
C LYS A 162 1.91 -3.48 -6.19
N LEU A 163 2.06 -3.39 -4.86
CA LEU A 163 2.95 -2.43 -4.24
C LEU A 163 4.42 -2.72 -4.52
N GLY A 164 4.79 -4.00 -4.57
CA GLY A 164 6.14 -4.45 -4.92
C GLY A 164 6.44 -4.49 -6.42
N ALA A 165 5.47 -4.17 -7.27
CA ALA A 165 5.64 -4.24 -8.72
C ALA A 165 6.88 -3.53 -9.26
N PRO A 166 7.25 -2.31 -8.81
CA PRO A 166 8.48 -1.67 -9.30
C PRO A 166 9.73 -2.51 -9.10
N TRP A 167 9.88 -3.19 -7.96
CA TRP A 167 11.02 -4.05 -7.66
C TRP A 167 11.01 -5.35 -8.46
N LEU A 168 9.82 -5.88 -8.74
CA LEU A 168 9.68 -7.05 -9.62
C LEU A 168 9.99 -6.70 -11.07
N GLU A 169 9.47 -5.59 -11.56
CA GLU A 169 9.65 -5.15 -12.94
C GLU A 169 11.10 -4.80 -13.27
N ASN A 170 11.83 -4.19 -12.34
CA ASN A 170 13.24 -3.85 -12.54
C ASN A 170 14.21 -4.99 -12.20
N GLY A 171 13.72 -6.14 -11.75
CA GLY A 171 14.53 -7.32 -11.46
C GLY A 171 15.30 -7.29 -10.14
N GLN A 172 15.07 -6.28 -9.27
CA GLN A 172 15.68 -6.25 -7.94
C GLN A 172 15.12 -7.33 -7.01
N LEU A 173 13.86 -7.71 -7.21
CA LEU A 173 13.20 -8.79 -6.50
C LEU A 173 12.64 -9.82 -7.48
N VAL A 174 12.63 -11.06 -7.05
CA VAL A 174 12.04 -12.19 -7.78
C VAL A 174 11.14 -12.99 -6.84
N ARG A 175 10.15 -13.66 -7.42
CA ARG A 175 9.28 -14.58 -6.69
C ARG A 175 10.03 -15.86 -6.35
N LEU A 176 9.81 -16.37 -5.14
CA LEU A 176 10.27 -17.71 -4.76
C LEU A 176 9.29 -18.79 -5.24
N PHE A 177 8.01 -18.44 -5.33
CA PHE A 177 6.92 -19.34 -5.72
C PHE A 177 6.01 -18.64 -6.73
N GLU A 178 5.32 -19.43 -7.55
CA GLU A 178 4.36 -18.89 -8.52
C GLU A 178 3.08 -18.40 -7.87
N ARG A 179 2.66 -19.05 -6.76
CA ARG A 179 1.42 -18.72 -6.05
C ARG A 179 1.53 -17.41 -5.29
N SER A 180 0.46 -16.63 -5.34
CA SER A 180 0.18 -15.53 -4.43
C SER A 180 -1.09 -15.86 -3.63
N VAL A 181 -1.22 -15.27 -2.45
CA VAL A 181 -2.42 -15.43 -1.62
C VAL A 181 -3.01 -14.07 -1.27
N PRO A 182 -4.34 -13.95 -1.15
CA PRO A 182 -4.95 -12.67 -0.79
C PRO A 182 -4.45 -12.16 0.57
N SER A 183 -4.08 -10.87 0.62
CA SER A 183 -3.82 -10.20 1.89
C SER A 183 -5.15 -9.97 2.62
N PRO A 184 -5.20 -10.15 3.96
CA PRO A 184 -6.39 -9.79 4.75
C PRO A 184 -6.57 -8.29 4.89
N HIS A 185 -5.57 -7.51 4.50
CA HIS A 185 -5.58 -6.05 4.55
C HIS A 185 -5.66 -5.45 3.14
N ALA A 186 -6.19 -4.22 3.06
CA ALA A 186 -6.30 -3.49 1.81
C ALA A 186 -6.08 -1.99 2.07
N HIS A 187 -5.94 -1.22 0.99
CA HIS A 187 -5.92 0.23 1.08
C HIS A 187 -7.32 0.79 1.02
N TYR A 188 -7.63 1.70 1.94
CA TYR A 188 -8.91 2.39 2.05
C TYR A 188 -8.70 3.90 2.03
N LEU A 189 -9.54 4.57 1.25
CA LEU A 189 -9.68 6.02 1.37
C LEU A 189 -10.68 6.29 2.48
N CYS A 190 -10.27 7.11 3.45
CA CYS A 190 -11.06 7.42 4.63
C CYS A 190 -11.25 8.93 4.79
N TRP A 191 -12.38 9.34 5.33
CA TRP A 191 -12.71 10.74 5.58
C TRP A 191 -13.72 10.88 6.71
N ARG A 192 -13.74 12.05 7.33
CA ARG A 192 -14.75 12.38 8.34
C ARG A 192 -16.08 12.70 7.67
N THR A 193 -17.18 12.42 8.35
CA THR A 193 -18.53 12.78 7.89
C THR A 193 -18.56 14.25 7.48
N GLY A 194 -19.12 14.51 6.30
CA GLY A 194 -19.23 15.86 5.73
C GLY A 194 -18.07 16.29 4.82
N ALA A 195 -16.93 15.58 4.82
CA ALA A 195 -15.78 15.96 3.98
C ALA A 195 -16.12 15.99 2.49
N MET A 196 -16.99 15.10 2.02
CA MET A 196 -17.38 15.04 0.60
C MET A 196 -18.31 16.17 0.15
N GLU A 197 -18.81 16.99 1.07
CA GLU A 197 -19.50 18.23 0.74
C GLU A 197 -18.54 19.27 0.12
N ARG A 198 -17.26 19.16 0.40
CA ARG A 198 -16.23 19.94 -0.28
C ARG A 198 -15.92 19.28 -1.62
N TRP A 199 -16.12 20.05 -2.70
CA TRP A 199 -16.00 19.50 -4.06
C TRP A 199 -14.60 18.97 -4.39
N GLU A 200 -13.54 19.57 -3.85
CA GLU A 200 -12.17 19.11 -4.05
C GLU A 200 -11.93 17.74 -3.44
N CYS A 201 -12.54 17.43 -2.28
CA CYS A 201 -12.47 16.10 -1.67
C CYS A 201 -13.24 15.08 -2.52
N ALA A 202 -14.44 15.43 -2.96
CA ALA A 202 -15.27 14.55 -3.79
C ALA A 202 -14.61 14.29 -5.16
N ALA A 203 -14.01 15.32 -5.77
CA ALA A 203 -13.31 15.20 -7.05
C ALA A 203 -12.11 14.26 -6.95
N PHE A 204 -11.29 14.40 -5.90
CA PHE A 204 -10.13 13.54 -5.67
C PHE A 204 -10.56 12.09 -5.40
N ALA A 205 -11.55 11.88 -4.54
CA ALA A 205 -12.04 10.54 -4.22
C ALA A 205 -12.57 9.82 -5.46
N ASP A 206 -13.36 10.50 -6.27
CA ASP A 206 -13.89 9.95 -7.53
C ASP A 206 -12.78 9.61 -8.52
N TRP A 207 -11.83 10.54 -8.69
CA TRP A 207 -10.68 10.31 -9.57
C TRP A 207 -9.84 9.11 -9.11
N LEU A 208 -9.51 9.02 -7.82
CA LEU A 208 -8.66 7.97 -7.30
C LEU A 208 -9.32 6.59 -7.44
N LYS A 209 -10.61 6.48 -7.13
CA LYS A 209 -11.36 5.23 -7.32
C LYS A 209 -11.33 4.77 -8.78
N LYS A 210 -11.51 5.68 -9.72
CA LYS A 210 -11.47 5.35 -11.16
C LYS A 210 -10.07 5.01 -11.63
N ALA A 211 -9.06 5.70 -11.13
CA ALA A 211 -7.66 5.45 -11.50
C ALA A 211 -7.16 4.08 -11.02
N LEU A 212 -7.74 3.53 -9.96
CA LEU A 212 -7.35 2.25 -9.37
C LEU A 212 -8.33 1.10 -9.69
N ALA A 213 -9.37 1.37 -10.44
CA ALA A 213 -10.34 0.36 -10.86
C ALA A 213 -9.74 -0.64 -11.86
#